data_2257d32c15f8a39ffa6aee44c7796dc8
#
_entry.id   2257d32c15f8a39ffa6aee44c7796dc8
#
_cell.length_a   1.000
_cell.length_b   1.000
_cell.length_c   1.000
_cell.angle_alpha   90.00
_cell.angle_beta   90.00
_cell.angle_gamma   90.00
#
_symmetry.space_group_name_H-M   'P 1'
#
loop_
_entity.id
_entity.type
_entity.pdbx_description
1 polymer ?
#
loop_
_entity_poly.entity_id
_entity_poly.type
_entity_poly.pdbx_seq_one_letter_code
_entity_poly.pdbx_strand_id
1 'polypeptide(L)'
;RLETESLPGEIDKVRRAIMRLEIEKSAIANEENSESKKRLKEVNAEIAKLKEQNDDSSAQWHAEKLAFENLHNLRKKIEDLKREAEVAEREGNLERVAKIYYGELPLAEKNFKIFEKKHFRTDKKSLPAGQAGSRNDTFLKESVDEEDIALVVSRWTGIPVSKMLETESDKLVKIDEVLSGRVIGQSEGISAVASAL
;
A
#
# COMPACT_ATOMS: atom_id res chain seq x y z
N ARG A 1 0.81 -2.49 11.10
CA ARG A 1 0.92 -1.58 12.28
C ARG A 1 2.08 -0.59 12.16
N LEU A 2 3.26 -1.03 11.74
CA LEU A 2 4.40 -0.12 11.54
C LEU A 2 4.17 0.86 10.38
N GLU A 3 3.53 0.44 9.29
CA GLU A 3 3.25 1.29 8.13
C GLU A 3 2.16 2.33 8.38
N THR A 4 1.23 2.07 9.29
CA THR A 4 0.18 3.04 9.65
C THR A 4 0.67 4.13 10.60
N GLU A 5 1.75 3.89 11.33
CA GLU A 5 2.34 4.84 12.30
C GLU A 5 3.55 5.58 11.73
N SER A 6 4.24 5.03 10.72
CA SER A 6 5.42 5.64 10.09
C SER A 6 5.08 6.34 8.78
N LEU A 7 5.84 7.36 8.44
CA LEU A 7 5.75 8.01 7.13
C LEU A 7 6.07 7.00 6.01
N PRO A 8 5.29 6.99 4.92
CA PRO A 8 5.61 6.19 3.74
C PRO A 8 7.02 6.48 3.23
N GLY A 9 7.73 5.43 2.82
CA GLY A 9 9.11 5.58 2.35
C GLY A 9 9.27 6.50 1.14
N GLU A 10 8.23 6.68 0.35
CA GLU A 10 8.22 7.62 -0.79
C GLU A 10 8.25 9.08 -0.33
N ILE A 11 7.45 9.44 0.67
CA ILE A 11 7.43 10.79 1.26
C ILE A 11 8.77 11.07 1.96
N ASP A 12 9.34 10.08 2.64
CA ASP A 12 10.64 10.23 3.29
C ASP A 12 11.77 10.47 2.26
N LYS A 13 11.75 9.79 1.11
CA LYS A 13 12.70 10.03 0.02
C LYS A 13 12.62 11.46 -0.53
N VAL A 14 11.40 11.96 -0.76
CA VAL A 14 11.18 13.33 -1.24
C VAL A 14 11.66 14.35 -0.20
N ARG A 15 11.36 14.15 1.09
CA ARG A 15 11.84 15.03 2.18
C ARG A 15 13.37 15.05 2.26
N ARG A 16 14.02 13.90 2.12
CA ARG A 16 15.49 13.84 2.10
C ARG A 16 16.09 14.51 0.87
N ALA A 17 15.41 14.44 -0.28
CA ALA A 17 15.83 15.15 -1.48
C ALA A 17 15.74 16.68 -1.28
N ILE A 18 14.61 17.17 -0.73
CA ILE A 18 14.43 18.58 -0.37
C ILE A 18 15.54 19.04 0.57
N MET A 19 15.82 18.29 1.63
CA MET A 19 16.86 18.64 2.61
C MET A 19 18.25 18.74 1.95
N ARG A 20 18.61 17.84 1.05
CA ARG A 20 19.87 17.90 0.30
C ARG A 20 19.97 19.16 -0.56
N LEU A 21 18.89 19.49 -1.27
CA LEU A 21 18.83 20.69 -2.10
C LEU A 21 18.84 21.98 -1.26
N GLU A 22 18.25 21.99 -0.07
CA GLU A 22 18.33 23.13 0.84
C GLU A 22 19.75 23.33 1.38
N ILE A 23 20.51 22.27 1.64
CA ILE A 23 21.92 22.33 1.99
C ILE A 23 22.75 22.86 0.81
N GLU A 24 22.52 22.33 -0.41
CA GLU A 24 23.17 22.82 -1.65
C GLU A 24 22.86 24.30 -1.87
N LYS A 25 21.60 24.71 -1.74
CA LYS A 25 21.20 26.12 -1.82
C LYS A 25 21.95 27.00 -0.83
N SER A 26 22.10 26.54 0.41
CA SER A 26 22.81 27.30 1.46
C SER A 26 24.30 27.43 1.15
N ALA A 27 24.91 26.41 0.55
CA ALA A 27 26.32 26.45 0.13
C ALA A 27 26.54 27.43 -1.02
N ILE A 28 25.67 27.39 -2.06
CA ILE A 28 25.80 28.25 -3.26
C ILE A 28 25.38 29.68 -2.99
N ALA A 29 24.51 29.95 -2.00
CA ALA A 29 24.03 31.31 -1.71
C ALA A 29 25.16 32.28 -1.32
N ASN A 30 26.29 31.79 -0.84
CA ASN A 30 27.46 32.58 -0.44
C ASN A 30 28.43 32.87 -1.62
N GLU A 31 28.14 32.35 -2.82
CA GLU A 31 28.99 32.53 -3.99
C GLU A 31 28.40 33.58 -4.92
N GLU A 32 29.21 34.59 -5.31
CA GLU A 32 28.78 35.67 -6.19
C GLU A 32 28.93 35.42 -7.69
N ASN A 33 29.31 34.20 -8.10
CA ASN A 33 29.56 33.84 -9.48
C ASN A 33 28.28 33.77 -10.32
N SER A 34 28.37 34.10 -11.62
CA SER A 34 27.23 34.04 -12.55
C SER A 34 26.66 32.63 -12.70
N GLU A 35 27.51 31.59 -12.61
CA GLU A 35 27.10 30.18 -12.67
C GLU A 35 26.34 29.79 -11.41
N SER A 36 26.81 30.20 -10.24
CA SER A 36 26.15 29.95 -8.96
C SER A 36 24.77 30.57 -8.90
N LYS A 37 24.58 31.77 -9.49
CA LYS A 37 23.25 32.40 -9.62
C LYS A 37 22.29 31.63 -10.53
N LYS A 38 22.78 31.03 -11.62
CA LYS A 38 21.94 30.17 -12.49
C LYS A 38 21.57 28.89 -11.72
N ARG A 39 22.55 28.24 -11.11
CA ARG A 39 22.33 27.02 -10.33
C ARG A 39 21.35 27.24 -9.17
N LEU A 40 21.44 28.39 -8.50
CA LEU A 40 20.53 28.76 -7.39
C LEU A 40 19.08 28.89 -7.88
N LYS A 41 18.85 29.40 -9.10
CA LYS A 41 17.49 29.44 -9.68
C LYS A 41 16.97 28.03 -9.98
N GLU A 42 17.78 27.16 -10.54
CA GLU A 42 17.43 25.77 -10.82
C GLU A 42 17.08 25.00 -9.53
N VAL A 43 17.96 25.09 -8.52
CA VAL A 43 17.76 24.46 -7.21
C VAL A 43 16.48 24.98 -6.54
N ASN A 44 16.20 26.29 -6.60
CA ASN A 44 14.96 26.84 -6.06
C ASN A 44 13.72 26.31 -6.80
N ALA A 45 13.77 26.16 -8.11
CA ALA A 45 12.65 25.62 -8.91
C ALA A 45 12.42 24.13 -8.56
N GLU A 46 13.52 23.37 -8.39
CA GLU A 46 13.44 21.96 -8.03
C GLU A 46 12.90 21.76 -6.60
N ILE A 47 13.36 22.56 -5.64
CA ILE A 47 12.82 22.59 -4.28
C ILE A 47 11.33 22.90 -4.28
N ALA A 48 10.88 23.91 -5.06
CA ALA A 48 9.48 24.27 -5.13
C ALA A 48 8.62 23.11 -5.65
N LYS A 49 9.06 22.44 -6.72
CA LYS A 49 8.39 21.28 -7.31
C LYS A 49 8.32 20.10 -6.32
N LEU A 50 9.44 19.79 -5.64
CA LEU A 50 9.47 18.70 -4.67
C LEU A 50 8.65 19.03 -3.42
N LYS A 51 8.56 20.29 -2.99
CA LYS A 51 7.69 20.71 -1.89
C LYS A 51 6.21 20.53 -2.25
N GLU A 52 5.80 20.94 -3.44
CA GLU A 52 4.45 20.70 -3.94
C GLU A 52 4.10 19.20 -3.94
N GLN A 53 4.98 18.37 -4.49
CA GLN A 53 4.80 16.91 -4.45
C GLN A 53 4.74 16.34 -3.02
N ASN A 54 5.58 16.83 -2.12
CA ASN A 54 5.58 16.40 -0.72
C ASN A 54 4.27 16.79 -0.02
N ASP A 55 3.78 18.00 -0.29
CA ASP A 55 2.56 18.51 0.36
C ASP A 55 1.32 17.75 -0.14
N ASP A 56 1.22 17.48 -1.44
CA ASP A 56 0.16 16.67 -2.03
C ASP A 56 0.18 15.24 -1.47
N SER A 57 1.33 14.58 -1.51
CA SER A 57 1.47 13.21 -1.00
C SER A 57 1.24 13.13 0.51
N SER A 58 1.66 14.14 1.27
CA SER A 58 1.42 14.21 2.72
C SER A 58 -0.05 14.43 3.03
N ALA A 59 -0.74 15.29 2.28
CA ALA A 59 -2.18 15.53 2.44
C ALA A 59 -2.99 14.26 2.14
N GLN A 60 -2.64 13.55 1.05
CA GLN A 60 -3.26 12.28 0.70
C GLN A 60 -3.05 11.24 1.81
N TRP A 61 -1.81 11.05 2.25
CA TRP A 61 -1.50 10.11 3.35
C TRP A 61 -2.26 10.43 4.63
N HIS A 62 -2.35 11.71 5.01
CA HIS A 62 -3.13 12.12 6.19
C HIS A 62 -4.63 11.81 6.03
N ALA A 63 -5.19 12.04 4.84
CA ALA A 63 -6.59 11.71 4.56
C ALA A 63 -6.84 10.20 4.65
N GLU A 64 -5.96 9.38 4.08
CA GLU A 64 -6.03 7.92 4.15
C GLU A 64 -5.89 7.43 5.60
N LYS A 65 -4.95 7.98 6.36
CA LYS A 65 -4.76 7.65 7.78
C LYS A 65 -6.01 7.94 8.60
N LEU A 66 -6.63 9.11 8.43
CA LEU A 66 -7.88 9.47 9.10
C LEU A 66 -9.04 8.55 8.71
N ALA A 67 -9.13 8.16 7.42
CA ALA A 67 -10.12 7.21 6.97
C ALA A 67 -9.92 5.83 7.64
N PHE A 68 -8.67 5.38 7.75
CA PHE A 68 -8.32 4.13 8.41
C PHE A 68 -8.64 4.14 9.91
N GLU A 69 -8.30 5.22 10.60
CA GLU A 69 -8.63 5.42 12.03
C GLU A 69 -10.15 5.41 12.25
N ASN A 70 -10.92 6.07 11.39
CA ASN A 70 -12.38 6.07 11.45
C ASN A 70 -12.97 4.67 11.24
N LEU A 71 -12.44 3.91 10.27
CA LEU A 71 -12.85 2.52 10.04
C LEU A 71 -12.60 1.66 11.28
N HIS A 72 -11.40 1.79 11.86
CA HIS A 72 -11.03 1.07 13.08
C HIS A 72 -11.95 1.42 14.25
N ASN A 73 -12.28 2.69 14.44
CA ASN A 73 -13.19 3.15 15.49
C ASN A 73 -14.62 2.61 15.28
N LEU A 74 -15.10 2.56 14.05
CA LEU A 74 -16.41 1.96 13.74
C LEU A 74 -16.42 0.46 14.03
N ARG A 75 -15.35 -0.26 13.68
CA ARG A 75 -15.21 -1.70 13.97
C ARG A 75 -15.18 -1.94 15.49
N LYS A 76 -14.39 -1.17 16.22
CA LYS A 76 -14.34 -1.22 17.67
C LYS A 76 -15.70 -0.96 18.31
N LYS A 77 -16.45 0.04 17.81
CA LYS A 77 -17.80 0.33 18.31
C LYS A 77 -18.75 -0.86 18.11
N ILE A 78 -18.66 -1.56 16.99
CA ILE A 78 -19.47 -2.78 16.74
C ILE A 78 -19.10 -3.89 17.75
N GLU A 79 -17.80 -4.09 18.01
CA GLU A 79 -17.33 -5.08 19.00
C GLU A 79 -17.75 -4.72 20.42
N ASP A 80 -17.66 -3.44 20.78
CA ASP A 80 -18.08 -2.96 22.09
C ASP A 80 -19.59 -3.14 22.29
N LEU A 81 -20.43 -2.84 21.27
CA LEU A 81 -21.85 -3.10 21.32
C LEU A 81 -22.19 -4.58 21.45
N LYS A 82 -21.48 -5.47 20.77
CA LYS A 82 -21.66 -6.92 20.90
C LYS A 82 -21.33 -7.40 22.30
N ARG A 83 -20.20 -6.90 22.85
CA ARG A 83 -19.80 -7.22 24.21
C ARG A 83 -20.78 -6.71 25.25
N GLU A 84 -21.31 -5.48 25.07
CA GLU A 84 -22.33 -4.91 25.96
C GLU A 84 -23.64 -5.73 25.91
N ALA A 85 -24.03 -6.21 24.72
CA ALA A 85 -25.20 -7.07 24.58
C ALA A 85 -25.03 -8.40 25.33
N GLU A 86 -23.84 -9.03 25.26
CA GLU A 86 -23.53 -10.25 26.00
C GLU A 86 -23.56 -10.03 27.53
N VAL A 87 -23.07 -8.89 28.01
CA VAL A 87 -23.14 -8.56 29.45
C VAL A 87 -24.58 -8.33 29.88
N ALA A 88 -25.35 -7.55 29.12
CA ALA A 88 -26.76 -7.29 29.41
C ALA A 88 -27.61 -8.58 29.40
N GLU A 89 -27.28 -9.54 28.52
CA GLU A 89 -27.92 -10.85 28.47
C GLU A 89 -27.65 -11.65 29.75
N ARG A 90 -26.40 -11.67 30.23
CA ARG A 90 -26.03 -12.34 31.50
C ARG A 90 -26.70 -11.72 32.74
N GLU A 91 -26.94 -10.39 32.69
CA GLU A 91 -27.61 -9.64 33.74
C GLU A 91 -29.15 -9.77 33.66
N GLY A 92 -29.69 -10.39 32.59
CA GLY A 92 -31.12 -10.56 32.36
C GLY A 92 -31.82 -9.28 31.88
N ASN A 93 -31.07 -8.27 31.45
CA ASN A 93 -31.59 -7.00 30.93
C ASN A 93 -32.00 -7.13 29.47
N LEU A 94 -33.14 -7.81 29.21
CA LEU A 94 -33.62 -8.09 27.88
C LEU A 94 -34.00 -6.82 27.10
N GLU A 95 -34.37 -5.74 27.79
CA GLU A 95 -34.68 -4.45 27.14
C GLU A 95 -33.44 -3.87 26.49
N ARG A 96 -32.30 -3.84 27.20
CA ARG A 96 -31.03 -3.34 26.66
C ARG A 96 -30.53 -4.22 25.52
N VAL A 97 -30.63 -5.54 25.67
CA VAL A 97 -30.29 -6.52 24.63
C VAL A 97 -31.08 -6.23 23.34
N ALA A 98 -32.40 -6.09 23.45
CA ALA A 98 -33.25 -5.79 22.30
C ALA A 98 -32.87 -4.45 21.61
N LYS A 99 -32.62 -3.41 22.40
CA LYS A 99 -32.21 -2.10 21.89
C LYS A 99 -30.90 -2.15 21.10
N ILE A 100 -29.93 -2.93 21.60
CA ILE A 100 -28.64 -3.10 20.92
C ILE A 100 -28.82 -3.90 19.62
N TYR A 101 -29.43 -5.10 19.67
CA TYR A 101 -29.52 -5.98 18.51
C TYR A 101 -30.44 -5.45 17.41
N TYR A 102 -31.54 -4.79 17.74
CA TYR A 102 -32.51 -4.31 16.76
C TYR A 102 -32.34 -2.84 16.38
N GLY A 103 -31.57 -2.06 17.16
CA GLY A 103 -31.38 -0.63 16.92
C GLY A 103 -29.94 -0.24 16.63
N GLU A 104 -29.08 -0.33 17.65
CA GLU A 104 -27.75 0.27 17.61
C GLU A 104 -26.77 -0.53 16.72
N LEU A 105 -26.79 -1.85 16.81
CA LEU A 105 -25.88 -2.74 16.07
C LEU A 105 -26.10 -2.69 14.55
N PRO A 106 -27.34 -2.83 14.02
CA PRO A 106 -27.61 -2.73 12.60
C PRO A 106 -27.23 -1.35 12.02
N LEU A 107 -27.43 -0.28 12.81
CA LEU A 107 -27.05 1.07 12.40
C LEU A 107 -25.52 1.21 12.31
N ALA A 108 -24.81 0.70 13.31
CA ALA A 108 -23.35 0.72 13.31
C ALA A 108 -22.74 -0.09 12.14
N GLU A 109 -23.29 -1.30 11.89
CA GLU A 109 -22.87 -2.13 10.76
C GLU A 109 -23.18 -1.50 9.40
N LYS A 110 -24.32 -0.83 9.27
CA LYS A 110 -24.68 -0.09 8.05
C LYS A 110 -23.69 1.06 7.82
N ASN A 111 -23.38 1.83 8.85
CA ASN A 111 -22.43 2.93 8.76
C ASN A 111 -21.02 2.42 8.41
N PHE A 112 -20.59 1.32 9.00
CA PHE A 112 -19.34 0.66 8.67
C PHE A 112 -19.27 0.27 7.19
N LYS A 113 -20.28 -0.44 6.67
CA LYS A 113 -20.35 -0.85 5.26
C LYS A 113 -20.37 0.33 4.28
N ILE A 114 -21.07 1.42 4.63
CA ILE A 114 -21.12 2.63 3.79
C ILE A 114 -19.72 3.28 3.76
N PHE A 115 -19.07 3.40 4.92
CA PHE A 115 -17.77 4.00 5.05
C PHE A 115 -16.69 3.19 4.33
N GLU A 116 -16.71 1.86 4.50
CA GLU A 116 -15.81 0.92 3.83
C GLU A 116 -15.93 1.02 2.30
N LYS A 117 -17.16 1.00 1.76
CA LYS A 117 -17.40 1.16 0.32
C LYS A 117 -16.95 2.51 -0.23
N LYS A 118 -17.05 3.57 0.57
CA LYS A 118 -16.68 4.92 0.15
C LYS A 118 -15.18 5.12 0.08
N HIS A 119 -14.43 4.58 1.04
CA HIS A 119 -13.00 4.85 1.20
C HIS A 119 -12.11 3.67 0.81
N PHE A 120 -12.61 2.43 0.95
CA PHE A 120 -11.87 1.21 0.64
C PHE A 120 -12.64 0.44 -0.44
N ARG A 121 -12.23 0.57 -1.69
CA ARG A 121 -12.82 -0.17 -2.81
C ARG A 121 -12.48 -1.66 -2.69
N THR A 122 -13.41 -2.45 -2.20
CA THR A 122 -13.27 -3.92 -2.06
C THR A 122 -13.54 -4.71 -3.34
N ASP A 123 -14.10 -4.10 -4.38
CA ASP A 123 -14.51 -4.84 -5.58
C ASP A 123 -13.39 -4.99 -6.60
N LYS A 124 -12.64 -6.10 -6.50
CA LYS A 124 -11.72 -6.59 -7.54
C LYS A 124 -12.40 -6.96 -8.87
N LYS A 125 -13.75 -6.94 -8.96
CA LYS A 125 -14.51 -7.58 -10.08
C LYS A 125 -15.16 -6.63 -11.09
N SER A 126 -15.15 -5.31 -10.92
CA SER A 126 -16.01 -4.43 -11.75
C SER A 126 -15.29 -3.36 -12.57
N LEU A 127 -13.99 -3.41 -12.75
CA LEU A 127 -13.31 -2.48 -13.65
C LEU A 127 -12.90 -3.19 -14.94
N PRO A 128 -13.31 -2.65 -16.12
CA PRO A 128 -12.78 -3.11 -17.40
C PRO A 128 -11.27 -2.91 -17.43
N ALA A 129 -10.55 -3.84 -18.06
CA ALA A 129 -9.10 -3.98 -18.10
C ALA A 129 -8.27 -2.78 -18.63
N GLY A 130 -8.87 -1.61 -18.77
CA GLY A 130 -8.24 -0.37 -19.25
C GLY A 130 -8.35 0.82 -18.27
N GLN A 131 -9.05 0.67 -17.13
CA GLN A 131 -9.25 1.75 -16.14
C GLN A 131 -8.80 1.33 -14.72
N ALA A 132 -7.90 0.37 -14.62
CA ALA A 132 -7.16 0.15 -13.39
C ALA A 132 -6.24 1.37 -13.21
N GLY A 133 -6.79 2.44 -12.64
CA GLY A 133 -6.00 3.50 -12.05
C GLY A 133 -4.96 2.85 -11.16
N SER A 134 -3.74 3.27 -11.34
CA SER A 134 -2.53 2.70 -10.73
C SER A 134 -2.80 2.35 -9.27
N ARG A 135 -2.67 1.07 -8.91
CA ARG A 135 -2.73 0.58 -7.52
C ARG A 135 -1.67 1.20 -6.62
N ASN A 136 -0.81 2.05 -7.19
CA ASN A 136 0.30 2.71 -6.51
C ASN A 136 -0.10 4.00 -5.77
N ASP A 137 -1.35 4.47 -5.90
CA ASP A 137 -1.75 5.76 -5.30
C ASP A 137 -2.30 5.64 -3.87
N THR A 138 -2.37 4.44 -3.29
CA THR A 138 -2.86 4.25 -1.91
C THR A 138 -1.72 3.87 -0.99
N PHE A 139 -1.42 4.72 0.00
CA PHE A 139 -0.34 4.50 0.97
C PHE A 139 -0.68 3.43 2.03
N LEU A 140 -1.97 3.23 2.32
CA LEU A 140 -2.43 2.31 3.36
C LEU A 140 -3.31 1.21 2.78
N LYS A 141 -2.93 -0.04 3.03
CA LYS A 141 -3.72 -1.23 2.70
C LYS A 141 -4.42 -1.75 3.97
N GLU A 142 -5.66 -2.20 3.85
CA GLU A 142 -6.40 -2.82 4.95
C GLU A 142 -5.98 -4.27 5.21
N SER A 143 -5.66 -4.99 4.15
CA SER A 143 -5.26 -6.40 4.20
C SER A 143 -3.82 -6.60 3.77
N VAL A 144 -3.15 -7.55 4.41
CA VAL A 144 -1.81 -8.00 4.02
C VAL A 144 -1.97 -9.07 2.96
N ASP A 145 -1.45 -8.81 1.77
CA ASP A 145 -1.45 -9.74 0.64
C ASP A 145 -0.16 -10.59 0.64
N GLU A 146 -0.15 -11.68 -0.12
CA GLU A 146 1.02 -12.55 -0.29
C GLU A 146 2.24 -11.79 -0.82
N GLU A 147 2.01 -10.78 -1.67
CA GLU A 147 3.05 -9.89 -2.19
C GLU A 147 3.74 -9.08 -1.08
N ASP A 148 2.97 -8.60 -0.10
CA ASP A 148 3.50 -7.83 1.03
C ASP A 148 4.39 -8.72 1.93
N ILE A 149 3.97 -9.97 2.15
CA ILE A 149 4.76 -10.95 2.89
C ILE A 149 6.04 -11.28 2.13
N ALA A 150 5.93 -11.56 0.83
CA ALA A 150 7.07 -11.85 -0.03
C ALA A 150 8.09 -10.69 -0.05
N LEU A 151 7.60 -9.44 -0.06
CA LEU A 151 8.46 -8.24 0.01
C LEU A 151 9.26 -8.18 1.32
N VAL A 152 8.61 -8.45 2.46
CA VAL A 152 9.27 -8.46 3.77
C VAL A 152 10.33 -9.56 3.83
N VAL A 153 9.96 -10.77 3.42
CA VAL A 153 10.89 -11.92 3.41
C VAL A 153 12.05 -11.67 2.44
N SER A 154 11.78 -11.09 1.27
CA SER A 154 12.82 -10.69 0.31
C SER A 154 13.84 -9.73 0.90
N ARG A 155 13.39 -8.75 1.70
CA ARG A 155 14.29 -7.82 2.40
C ARG A 155 15.18 -8.51 3.44
N TRP A 156 14.68 -9.55 4.10
CA TRP A 156 15.44 -10.28 5.11
C TRP A 156 16.39 -11.32 4.52
N THR A 157 15.94 -12.02 3.48
CA THR A 157 16.69 -13.13 2.88
C THR A 157 17.53 -12.74 1.69
N GLY A 158 17.24 -11.59 1.06
CA GLY A 158 17.86 -11.16 -0.21
C GLY A 158 17.34 -11.92 -1.44
N ILE A 159 16.31 -12.79 -1.30
CA ILE A 159 15.70 -13.51 -2.42
C ILE A 159 14.73 -12.55 -3.13
N PRO A 160 14.83 -12.37 -4.48
CA PRO A 160 13.92 -11.52 -5.23
C PRO A 160 12.45 -11.96 -5.07
N VAL A 161 11.53 -10.99 -4.90
CA VAL A 161 10.08 -11.23 -4.74
C VAL A 161 9.51 -12.05 -5.92
N SER A 162 9.97 -11.79 -7.15
CA SER A 162 9.56 -12.53 -8.35
C SER A 162 9.78 -14.04 -8.23
N LYS A 163 10.85 -14.47 -7.57
CA LYS A 163 11.12 -15.90 -7.36
C LYS A 163 10.24 -16.52 -6.27
N MET A 164 9.70 -15.71 -5.37
CA MET A 164 8.86 -16.18 -4.27
C MET A 164 7.39 -16.30 -4.67
N LEU A 165 6.95 -15.44 -5.58
CA LEU A 165 5.56 -15.41 -6.08
C LEU A 165 5.34 -16.24 -7.34
N GLU A 166 6.43 -16.71 -7.96
CA GLU A 166 6.36 -17.56 -9.15
C GLU A 166 5.83 -18.94 -8.77
N THR A 167 4.63 -19.25 -9.24
CA THR A 167 4.02 -20.57 -9.00
C THR A 167 4.80 -21.68 -9.71
N GLU A 168 4.68 -22.91 -9.24
CA GLU A 168 5.30 -24.06 -9.91
C GLU A 168 4.81 -24.20 -11.35
N SER A 169 3.52 -23.89 -11.59
CA SER A 169 2.94 -23.85 -12.94
C SER A 169 3.62 -22.82 -13.85
N ASP A 170 3.92 -21.63 -13.34
CA ASP A 170 4.61 -20.59 -14.13
C ASP A 170 6.05 -20.99 -14.47
N LYS A 171 6.71 -21.74 -13.58
CA LYS A 171 8.05 -22.30 -13.82
C LYS A 171 8.02 -23.39 -14.90
N LEU A 172 7.00 -24.26 -14.86
CA LEU A 172 6.82 -25.32 -15.85
C LEU A 172 6.51 -24.74 -17.23
N VAL A 173 5.66 -23.72 -17.34
CA VAL A 173 5.36 -23.05 -18.62
C VAL A 173 6.61 -22.44 -19.27
N LYS A 174 7.57 -21.97 -18.45
CA LYS A 174 8.81 -21.35 -18.94
C LYS A 174 10.00 -22.30 -19.01
N ILE A 175 9.80 -23.59 -18.72
CA ILE A 175 10.90 -24.56 -18.62
C ILE A 175 11.65 -24.72 -19.93
N ASP A 176 10.94 -24.63 -21.05
CA ASP A 176 11.49 -24.69 -22.39
C ASP A 176 12.51 -23.56 -22.64
N GLU A 177 12.16 -22.34 -22.32
CA GLU A 177 13.04 -21.18 -22.46
C GLU A 177 14.27 -21.28 -21.53
N VAL A 178 14.06 -21.73 -20.30
CA VAL A 178 15.14 -21.89 -19.32
C VAL A 178 16.12 -22.99 -19.73
N LEU A 179 15.62 -24.10 -20.24
CA LEU A 179 16.46 -25.19 -20.72
C LEU A 179 17.19 -24.82 -22.01
N SER A 180 16.52 -24.13 -22.94
CA SER A 180 17.14 -23.64 -24.19
C SER A 180 18.28 -22.68 -23.95
N GLY A 181 18.23 -21.89 -22.88
CA GLY A 181 19.32 -20.99 -22.47
C GLY A 181 20.53 -21.73 -21.88
N ARG A 182 20.36 -22.95 -21.37
CA ARG A 182 21.44 -23.75 -20.73
C ARG A 182 22.00 -24.86 -21.63
N VAL A 183 21.19 -25.38 -22.53
CA VAL A 183 21.57 -26.51 -23.39
C VAL A 183 21.56 -26.04 -24.84
N ILE A 184 22.72 -26.04 -25.47
CA ILE A 184 22.90 -25.61 -26.86
C ILE A 184 22.78 -26.79 -27.78
N GLY A 185 21.94 -26.68 -28.83
CA GLY A 185 21.92 -27.63 -29.96
C GLY A 185 21.01 -28.86 -29.77
N GLN A 186 20.13 -28.92 -28.75
CA GLN A 186 19.23 -30.03 -28.51
C GLN A 186 17.74 -29.59 -28.42
N SER A 187 17.28 -28.79 -29.34
CA SER A 187 15.92 -28.19 -29.30
C SER A 187 14.80 -29.24 -29.30
N GLU A 188 14.92 -30.34 -30.07
CA GLU A 188 13.92 -31.43 -30.08
C GLU A 188 13.85 -32.18 -28.74
N GLY A 189 15.00 -32.42 -28.11
CA GLY A 189 15.06 -33.07 -26.79
C GLY A 189 14.48 -32.16 -25.68
N ILE A 190 14.77 -30.87 -25.71
CA ILE A 190 14.22 -29.88 -24.77
C ILE A 190 12.71 -29.84 -24.89
N SER A 191 12.17 -29.73 -26.12
CA SER A 191 10.72 -29.67 -26.36
C SER A 191 10.02 -30.97 -25.92
N ALA A 192 10.63 -32.12 -26.14
CA ALA A 192 10.09 -33.42 -25.69
C ALA A 192 10.03 -33.50 -24.15
N VAL A 193 11.06 -33.03 -23.43
CA VAL A 193 11.09 -33.01 -21.97
C VAL A 193 10.09 -31.99 -21.43
N ALA A 194 10.04 -30.78 -22.00
CA ALA A 194 9.10 -29.74 -21.57
C ALA A 194 7.62 -30.13 -21.76
N SER A 195 7.33 -30.95 -22.79
CA SER A 195 5.98 -31.45 -23.06
C SER A 195 5.59 -32.66 -22.17
N ALA A 196 6.55 -33.33 -21.55
CA ALA A 196 6.33 -34.48 -20.68
C ALA A 196 6.15 -34.08 -19.19
N LEU A 197 6.50 -32.85 -18.83
CA LEU A 197 6.39 -32.28 -17.47
C LEU A 197 5.11 -31.46 -17.31
#